data_3ee8446b1fe17b68b15fc5d9abbacb8a
#
_entry.id   3ee8446b1fe17b68b15fc5d9abbacb8a
#
_cell.length_a   1.000
_cell.length_b   1.000
_cell.length_c   1.000
_cell.angle_alpha   90.00
_cell.angle_beta   90.00
_cell.angle_gamma   90.00
#
_symmetry.space_group_name_H-M   'P 1'
#
loop_
_entity.id
_entity.type
_entity.pdbx_description
1 polymer ?
#
loop_
_entity_poly.entity_id
_entity_poly.type
_entity_poly.pdbx_seq_one_letter_code
_entity_poly.pdbx_strand_id
1 'polypeptide(L)'
;MSVAKFKKRFYFAVAKYFRHFANIAFKKWHPRVIAVTGSAGKTTMMTMLEHEIGKKAHYSHDANSAFGVPFDVLGLKGIRGSKIRWIWLLIAAPFKSIFHRHKEEFYVVEIDGERPHETEFLAEWLRPEITIWVSIGLSHAVQFEKEVENGKFKNVKEAIVAEFTNLPVNTSKRVYIDADSKYMIEATANITAEVIPIKKDELKKYVVYPDSTDFTYGDTTFHFNHPEPKDIAFNLFVVRDLMKYLKLKFNPDFSDMKIAPGRSSYFKGKKGINIVDSSYNAHMISMTSVLDMAKRMHAERKWLVIGDIVDQGSLEEEEHRKLAKLIAAVKPEKVILVGKRTKKYTAPELKKLGVSAVATLDPRKALEYIEKSITGKETLIFKGSQYLEWIIEKLLADPKDAKKLCRREKAAVMRRKSWGLDS
;
A
#
# COMPACT_ATOMS: atom_id res chain seq x y z
N MET A 1 16.44 14.28 -29.07
CA MET A 1 15.39 13.78 -28.15
C MET A 1 16.07 12.86 -27.14
N SER A 2 15.97 13.13 -25.82
CA SER A 2 16.71 12.31 -24.83
C SER A 2 16.18 10.87 -24.80
N VAL A 3 17.05 9.90 -24.51
CA VAL A 3 16.71 8.44 -24.39
C VAL A 3 15.54 8.23 -23.40
N ALA A 4 15.44 9.06 -22.37
CA ALA A 4 14.34 9.02 -21.41
C ALA A 4 12.98 9.42 -22.02
N LYS A 5 12.93 10.46 -22.87
CA LYS A 5 11.71 10.86 -23.61
C LYS A 5 11.28 9.77 -24.61
N PHE A 6 12.23 9.11 -25.26
CA PHE A 6 11.96 8.00 -26.17
C PHE A 6 11.37 6.79 -25.41
N LYS A 7 11.98 6.39 -24.29
CA LYS A 7 11.45 5.29 -23.45
C LYS A 7 10.04 5.59 -22.91
N LYS A 8 9.76 6.83 -22.45
CA LYS A 8 8.44 7.25 -21.96
C LYS A 8 7.39 7.21 -23.06
N ARG A 9 7.73 7.71 -24.26
CA ARG A 9 6.81 7.70 -25.43
C ARG A 9 6.51 6.29 -25.92
N PHE A 10 7.50 5.39 -25.92
CA PHE A 10 7.32 3.99 -26.26
C PHE A 10 6.47 3.23 -25.24
N TYR A 11 6.63 3.54 -23.94
CA TYR A 11 5.81 2.97 -22.86
C TYR A 11 4.32 3.17 -23.10
N PHE A 12 3.88 4.41 -23.26
CA PHE A 12 2.46 4.70 -23.49
C PHE A 12 1.96 4.28 -24.87
N ALA A 13 2.82 4.23 -25.89
CA ALA A 13 2.43 3.71 -27.21
C ALA A 13 2.03 2.22 -27.13
N VAL A 14 2.83 1.41 -26.43
CA VAL A 14 2.52 -0.01 -26.22
C VAL A 14 1.33 -0.18 -25.27
N ALA A 15 1.23 0.65 -24.20
CA ALA A 15 0.07 0.63 -23.30
C ALA A 15 -1.24 0.96 -24.04
N LYS A 16 -1.22 1.92 -24.99
CA LYS A 16 -2.37 2.26 -25.86
C LYS A 16 -2.83 1.08 -26.70
N TYR A 17 -1.90 0.26 -27.21
CA TYR A 17 -2.25 -0.97 -27.93
C TYR A 17 -3.09 -1.92 -27.05
N PHE A 18 -2.61 -2.24 -25.85
CA PHE A 18 -3.35 -3.11 -24.94
C PHE A 18 -4.66 -2.49 -24.46
N ARG A 19 -4.65 -1.17 -24.16
CA ARG A 19 -5.87 -0.44 -23.82
C ARG A 19 -6.92 -0.50 -24.92
N HIS A 20 -6.52 -0.46 -26.19
CA HIS A 20 -7.45 -0.56 -27.33
C HIS A 20 -8.23 -1.88 -27.27
N PHE A 21 -7.55 -3.03 -27.13
CA PHE A 21 -8.21 -4.32 -27.03
C PHE A 21 -8.96 -4.51 -25.71
N ALA A 22 -8.40 -4.04 -24.60
CA ALA A 22 -9.09 -4.04 -23.33
C ALA A 22 -10.40 -3.24 -23.38
N ASN A 23 -10.42 -2.10 -24.09
CA ASN A 23 -11.62 -1.30 -24.26
C ASN A 23 -12.74 -2.04 -25.02
N ILE A 24 -12.40 -2.93 -25.96
CA ILE A 24 -13.40 -3.79 -26.63
C ILE A 24 -14.05 -4.74 -25.64
N ALA A 25 -13.25 -5.40 -24.78
CA ALA A 25 -13.75 -6.28 -23.72
C ALA A 25 -14.55 -5.49 -22.66
N PHE A 26 -14.03 -4.34 -22.26
CA PHE A 26 -14.63 -3.45 -21.26
C PHE A 26 -16.00 -2.92 -21.69
N LYS A 27 -16.16 -2.50 -22.94
CA LYS A 27 -17.45 -2.09 -23.51
C LYS A 27 -18.49 -3.21 -23.56
N LYS A 28 -18.05 -4.47 -23.73
CA LYS A 28 -18.96 -5.63 -23.68
C LYS A 28 -19.35 -6.00 -22.25
N TRP A 29 -18.45 -5.81 -21.31
CA TRP A 29 -18.68 -6.08 -19.89
C TRP A 29 -19.59 -5.03 -19.24
N HIS A 30 -19.35 -3.73 -19.49
CA HIS A 30 -20.14 -2.60 -19.01
C HIS A 30 -20.22 -2.51 -17.47
N PRO A 31 -19.11 -2.65 -16.74
CA PRO A 31 -19.15 -2.66 -15.28
C PRO A 31 -19.36 -1.24 -14.71
N ARG A 32 -19.91 -1.16 -13.51
CA ARG A 32 -19.83 0.02 -12.68
C ARG A 32 -18.41 0.07 -12.06
N VAL A 33 -17.66 1.12 -12.35
CA VAL A 33 -16.24 1.20 -11.94
C VAL A 33 -16.10 1.93 -10.60
N ILE A 34 -15.43 1.27 -9.65
CA ILE A 34 -15.00 1.84 -8.38
C ILE A 34 -13.47 1.90 -8.41
N ALA A 35 -12.91 3.09 -8.55
CA ALA A 35 -11.45 3.29 -8.58
C ALA A 35 -10.93 3.63 -7.18
N VAL A 36 -9.86 2.96 -6.77
CA VAL A 36 -9.15 3.21 -5.51
C VAL A 36 -7.76 3.74 -5.83
N THR A 37 -7.43 4.92 -5.30
CA THR A 37 -6.12 5.55 -5.52
C THR A 37 -5.55 6.17 -4.25
N GLY A 38 -4.29 6.56 -4.29
CA GLY A 38 -3.58 7.21 -3.21
C GLY A 38 -2.17 6.65 -2.97
N SER A 39 -1.41 7.34 -2.15
CA SER A 39 -0.01 7.00 -1.87
C SER A 39 0.17 5.80 -0.94
N ALA A 40 -0.81 5.52 -0.08
CA ALA A 40 -0.82 4.39 0.86
C ALA A 40 -2.26 3.97 1.17
N GLY A 41 -2.46 2.71 1.66
CA GLY A 41 -3.76 2.22 2.12
C GLY A 41 -4.67 1.65 1.02
N LYS A 42 -4.34 1.78 -0.25
CA LYS A 42 -5.12 1.27 -1.40
C LYS A 42 -5.46 -0.21 -1.27
N THR A 43 -4.47 -1.06 -1.06
CA THR A 43 -4.66 -2.51 -0.97
C THR A 43 -5.56 -2.90 0.21
N THR A 44 -5.46 -2.21 1.35
CA THR A 44 -6.37 -2.45 2.48
C THR A 44 -7.80 -2.05 2.13
N MET A 45 -8.00 -0.89 1.45
CA MET A 45 -9.30 -0.49 0.93
C MET A 45 -9.87 -1.54 -0.04
N MET A 46 -9.05 -2.03 -0.98
CA MET A 46 -9.43 -3.11 -1.91
C MET A 46 -9.90 -4.37 -1.17
N THR A 47 -9.16 -4.79 -0.14
CA THR A 47 -9.50 -5.96 0.67
C THR A 47 -10.80 -5.77 1.44
N MET A 48 -11.05 -4.58 2.01
CA MET A 48 -12.31 -4.27 2.66
C MET A 48 -13.48 -4.26 1.67
N LEU A 49 -13.30 -3.71 0.48
CA LEU A 49 -14.33 -3.75 -0.56
C LEU A 49 -14.59 -5.17 -1.04
N GLU A 50 -13.54 -6.02 -1.13
CA GLU A 50 -13.71 -7.44 -1.47
C GLU A 50 -14.49 -8.19 -0.40
N HIS A 51 -14.23 -7.91 0.89
CA HIS A 51 -14.97 -8.47 2.01
C HIS A 51 -16.48 -8.11 1.93
N GLU A 52 -16.80 -6.86 1.61
CA GLU A 52 -18.18 -6.36 1.62
C GLU A 52 -18.96 -6.63 0.33
N ILE A 53 -18.37 -6.41 -0.84
CA ILE A 53 -19.05 -6.56 -2.13
C ILE A 53 -19.00 -8.02 -2.62
N GLY A 54 -17.95 -8.76 -2.26
CA GLY A 54 -17.77 -10.17 -2.56
C GLY A 54 -17.80 -10.47 -4.06
N LYS A 55 -18.52 -11.51 -4.45
CA LYS A 55 -18.57 -12.02 -5.84
C LYS A 55 -19.30 -11.12 -6.84
N LYS A 56 -19.89 -10.02 -6.41
CA LYS A 56 -20.52 -9.05 -7.32
C LYS A 56 -19.51 -8.19 -8.07
N ALA A 57 -18.26 -8.17 -7.61
CA ALA A 57 -17.19 -7.39 -8.21
C ALA A 57 -16.03 -8.26 -8.69
N HIS A 58 -15.37 -7.80 -9.75
CA HIS A 58 -14.02 -8.20 -10.14
C HIS A 58 -13.02 -7.21 -9.53
N TYR A 59 -11.90 -7.71 -9.00
CA TYR A 59 -10.90 -6.91 -8.26
C TYR A 59 -9.56 -6.98 -8.99
N SER A 60 -8.98 -5.82 -9.31
CA SER A 60 -7.73 -5.76 -10.07
C SER A 60 -6.48 -6.17 -9.29
N HIS A 61 -6.54 -6.22 -7.95
CA HIS A 61 -5.44 -6.51 -7.02
C HIS A 61 -4.04 -6.03 -7.50
N ASP A 62 -3.21 -6.90 -8.09
CA ASP A 62 -1.84 -6.58 -8.53
C ASP A 62 -1.77 -5.82 -9.87
N ALA A 63 -2.90 -5.45 -10.46
CA ALA A 63 -3.00 -4.83 -11.78
C ALA A 63 -3.40 -3.35 -11.66
N ASN A 64 -2.46 -2.48 -11.31
CA ASN A 64 -2.69 -1.08 -10.92
C ASN A 64 -2.04 -0.04 -11.85
N SER A 65 -1.43 -0.47 -12.98
CA SER A 65 -0.66 0.38 -13.90
C SER A 65 -1.27 0.45 -15.30
N ALA A 66 -0.72 1.32 -16.15
CA ALA A 66 -1.13 1.47 -17.56
C ALA A 66 -1.06 0.17 -18.39
N PHE A 67 -0.29 -0.83 -17.94
CA PHE A 67 -0.29 -2.19 -18.51
C PHE A 67 -1.13 -3.16 -17.70
N GLY A 68 -1.04 -3.07 -16.37
CA GLY A 68 -1.69 -4.00 -15.45
C GLY A 68 -3.21 -4.01 -15.65
N VAL A 69 -3.83 -2.83 -15.65
CA VAL A 69 -5.29 -2.71 -15.79
C VAL A 69 -5.81 -3.26 -17.13
N PRO A 70 -5.24 -2.92 -18.31
CA PRO A 70 -5.61 -3.57 -19.56
C PRO A 70 -5.43 -5.09 -19.57
N PHE A 71 -4.36 -5.60 -18.96
CA PHE A 71 -4.16 -7.06 -18.86
C PHE A 71 -5.22 -7.73 -17.99
N ASP A 72 -5.58 -7.11 -16.87
CA ASP A 72 -6.62 -7.61 -15.99
C ASP A 72 -7.97 -7.70 -16.70
N VAL A 73 -8.39 -6.63 -17.36
CA VAL A 73 -9.64 -6.61 -18.18
C VAL A 73 -9.63 -7.68 -19.27
N LEU A 74 -8.47 -8.00 -19.85
CA LEU A 74 -8.33 -9.04 -20.86
C LEU A 74 -8.14 -10.46 -20.29
N GLY A 75 -8.07 -10.62 -18.97
CA GLY A 75 -7.74 -11.89 -18.32
C GLY A 75 -6.33 -12.38 -18.67
N LEU A 76 -5.39 -11.47 -18.88
CA LEU A 76 -3.99 -11.74 -19.18
C LEU A 76 -3.13 -11.59 -17.94
N LYS A 77 -2.20 -12.51 -17.71
CA LYS A 77 -1.22 -12.39 -16.62
C LYS A 77 0.03 -11.66 -17.11
N GLY A 78 0.48 -10.66 -16.38
CA GLY A 78 1.62 -9.79 -16.69
C GLY A 78 2.93 -10.53 -17.03
N ILE A 79 3.98 -9.78 -17.38
CA ILE A 79 5.19 -10.22 -18.11
C ILE A 79 6.10 -11.17 -17.30
N ARG A 80 6.10 -11.09 -15.97
CA ARG A 80 6.92 -11.94 -15.07
C ARG A 80 8.39 -12.10 -15.51
N GLY A 81 8.99 -11.04 -16.11
CA GLY A 81 10.42 -10.99 -16.49
C GLY A 81 10.81 -11.64 -17.82
N SER A 82 9.89 -12.23 -18.60
CA SER A 82 10.21 -12.90 -19.87
C SER A 82 9.97 -11.97 -21.08
N LYS A 83 11.01 -11.74 -21.89
CA LYS A 83 10.91 -10.98 -23.16
C LYS A 83 10.02 -11.68 -24.20
N ILE A 84 10.10 -13.02 -24.28
CA ILE A 84 9.29 -13.83 -25.23
C ILE A 84 7.80 -13.69 -24.93
N ARG A 85 7.45 -13.51 -23.66
CA ARG A 85 6.06 -13.35 -23.23
C ARG A 85 5.40 -12.08 -23.80
N TRP A 86 6.16 -11.05 -24.16
CA TRP A 86 5.64 -9.85 -24.80
C TRP A 86 5.00 -10.18 -26.17
N ILE A 87 5.68 -11.00 -26.99
CA ILE A 87 5.17 -11.40 -28.30
C ILE A 87 3.83 -12.14 -28.14
N TRP A 88 3.78 -13.07 -27.18
CA TRP A 88 2.56 -13.79 -26.87
C TRP A 88 1.43 -12.85 -26.40
N LEU A 89 1.72 -11.87 -25.54
CA LEU A 89 0.73 -10.91 -25.05
C LEU A 89 0.17 -10.04 -26.18
N LEU A 90 1.02 -9.60 -27.12
CA LEU A 90 0.58 -8.84 -28.29
C LEU A 90 -0.38 -9.65 -29.17
N ILE A 91 -0.11 -10.94 -29.38
CA ILE A 91 -0.99 -11.83 -30.16
C ILE A 91 -2.25 -12.18 -29.35
N ALA A 92 -2.15 -12.43 -28.06
CA ALA A 92 -3.28 -12.85 -27.25
C ALA A 92 -4.32 -11.73 -27.00
N ALA A 93 -3.89 -10.45 -26.96
CA ALA A 93 -4.78 -9.34 -26.64
C ALA A 93 -6.00 -9.21 -27.59
N PRO A 94 -5.84 -9.25 -28.93
CA PRO A 94 -6.97 -9.27 -29.86
C PRO A 94 -7.97 -10.41 -29.60
N PHE A 95 -7.47 -11.65 -29.44
CA PHE A 95 -8.32 -12.82 -29.17
C PHE A 95 -9.05 -12.70 -27.85
N LYS A 96 -8.33 -12.29 -26.79
CA LYS A 96 -8.93 -12.09 -25.46
C LYS A 96 -9.99 -10.99 -25.46
N SER A 97 -9.83 -9.93 -26.25
CA SER A 97 -10.84 -8.88 -26.38
C SER A 97 -12.19 -9.38 -26.92
N ILE A 98 -12.17 -10.46 -27.70
CA ILE A 98 -13.36 -11.07 -28.31
C ILE A 98 -13.96 -12.15 -27.40
N PHE A 99 -13.13 -13.03 -26.85
CA PHE A 99 -13.57 -14.27 -26.19
C PHE A 99 -13.59 -14.21 -24.67
N HIS A 100 -12.79 -13.33 -24.05
CA HIS A 100 -12.83 -13.20 -22.59
C HIS A 100 -14.11 -12.50 -22.14
N ARG A 101 -14.73 -12.97 -21.06
CA ARG A 101 -15.99 -12.46 -20.54
C ARG A 101 -15.88 -12.25 -19.03
N HIS A 102 -16.30 -11.10 -18.59
CA HIS A 102 -16.61 -10.80 -17.20
C HIS A 102 -18.13 -10.85 -17.01
N LYS A 103 -18.59 -11.15 -15.79
CA LYS A 103 -20.02 -11.23 -15.44
C LYS A 103 -20.38 -10.39 -14.24
N GLU A 104 -19.37 -9.88 -13.53
CA GLU A 104 -19.51 -9.11 -12.31
C GLU A 104 -20.13 -7.74 -12.64
N GLU A 105 -20.98 -7.23 -11.72
CA GLU A 105 -21.62 -5.92 -11.84
C GLU A 105 -20.61 -4.79 -11.68
N PHE A 106 -19.62 -4.98 -10.78
CA PHE A 106 -18.64 -3.96 -10.45
C PHE A 106 -17.23 -4.35 -10.93
N TYR A 107 -16.47 -3.34 -11.29
CA TYR A 107 -15.02 -3.42 -11.42
C TYR A 107 -14.36 -2.55 -10.35
N VAL A 108 -13.79 -3.17 -9.33
CA VAL A 108 -13.03 -2.47 -8.29
C VAL A 108 -11.57 -2.48 -8.70
N VAL A 109 -11.05 -1.31 -9.05
CA VAL A 109 -9.71 -1.18 -9.64
C VAL A 109 -8.80 -0.31 -8.79
N GLU A 110 -7.63 -0.87 -8.42
CA GLU A 110 -6.54 -0.12 -7.82
C GLU A 110 -5.79 0.65 -8.91
N ILE A 111 -5.61 1.97 -8.76
CA ILE A 111 -4.86 2.80 -9.69
C ILE A 111 -3.71 3.46 -8.95
N ASP A 112 -2.49 3.16 -9.39
CA ASP A 112 -1.26 3.71 -8.84
C ASP A 112 -0.77 4.89 -9.68
N GLY A 113 -0.51 6.03 -9.05
CA GLY A 113 0.10 7.20 -9.69
C GLY A 113 1.62 7.16 -9.57
N GLU A 114 2.26 6.04 -9.92
CA GLU A 114 3.72 5.88 -9.78
C GLU A 114 4.52 6.75 -10.77
N ARG A 115 3.90 7.14 -11.89
CA ARG A 115 4.54 7.89 -12.98
C ARG A 115 3.65 9.01 -13.48
N PRO A 116 4.24 10.13 -13.90
CA PRO A 116 3.48 11.19 -14.55
C PRO A 116 2.69 10.69 -15.77
N HIS A 117 1.41 11.09 -15.84
CA HIS A 117 0.41 10.75 -16.88
C HIS A 117 -0.13 9.31 -16.84
N GLU A 118 0.17 8.51 -15.84
CA GLU A 118 -0.35 7.14 -15.73
C GLU A 118 -1.81 7.13 -15.25
N THR A 119 -2.10 7.97 -14.25
CA THR A 119 -3.46 8.13 -13.72
C THR A 119 -4.37 8.79 -14.75
N GLU A 120 -3.91 9.84 -15.46
CA GLU A 120 -4.62 10.47 -16.57
C GLU A 120 -5.00 9.45 -17.64
N PHE A 121 -4.01 8.63 -18.07
CA PHE A 121 -4.21 7.59 -19.08
C PHE A 121 -5.28 6.57 -18.72
N LEU A 122 -5.38 6.19 -17.45
CA LEU A 122 -6.37 5.23 -16.96
C LEU A 122 -7.73 5.88 -16.67
N ALA A 123 -7.74 7.06 -16.08
CA ALA A 123 -8.95 7.79 -15.71
C ALA A 123 -9.82 8.16 -16.93
N GLU A 124 -9.20 8.68 -17.99
CA GLU A 124 -9.88 9.01 -19.25
C GLU A 124 -10.57 7.79 -19.91
N TRP A 125 -9.95 6.62 -19.74
CA TRP A 125 -10.49 5.38 -20.32
C TRP A 125 -11.60 4.77 -19.45
N LEU A 126 -11.32 4.60 -18.15
CA LEU A 126 -12.20 3.89 -17.22
C LEU A 126 -13.43 4.72 -16.83
N ARG A 127 -13.30 6.07 -16.74
CA ARG A 127 -14.34 7.01 -16.30
C ARG A 127 -15.11 6.49 -15.11
N PRO A 128 -14.48 6.40 -13.92
CA PRO A 128 -15.08 5.74 -12.77
C PRO A 128 -16.46 6.31 -12.42
N GLU A 129 -17.37 5.45 -11.97
CA GLU A 129 -18.60 5.91 -11.31
C GLU A 129 -18.25 6.48 -9.93
N ILE A 130 -17.33 5.82 -9.24
CA ILE A 130 -16.92 6.17 -7.88
C ILE A 130 -15.39 6.17 -7.81
N THR A 131 -14.81 7.19 -7.18
CA THR A 131 -13.39 7.23 -6.84
C THR A 131 -13.21 7.33 -5.33
N ILE A 132 -12.31 6.52 -4.78
CA ILE A 132 -11.87 6.55 -3.40
C ILE A 132 -10.41 6.99 -3.38
N TRP A 133 -10.15 8.21 -2.93
CA TRP A 133 -8.80 8.74 -2.79
C TRP A 133 -8.34 8.59 -1.34
N VAL A 134 -7.63 7.49 -1.07
CA VAL A 134 -7.34 7.04 0.30
C VAL A 134 -6.34 7.95 1.02
N SER A 135 -5.30 8.39 0.34
CA SER A 135 -4.24 9.18 0.97
C SER A 135 -3.41 9.95 -0.05
N ILE A 136 -2.67 10.96 0.42
CA ILE A 136 -1.69 11.68 -0.40
C ILE A 136 -0.37 11.87 0.34
N GLY A 137 0.74 11.54 -0.32
CA GLY A 137 2.09 11.68 0.22
C GLY A 137 3.16 11.54 -0.85
N LEU A 138 4.41 11.55 -0.43
CA LEU A 138 5.59 11.53 -1.30
C LEU A 138 5.99 10.10 -1.72
N SER A 139 5.02 9.27 -2.16
CA SER A 139 5.36 7.99 -2.77
C SER A 139 5.91 8.22 -4.17
N HIS A 140 6.94 7.43 -4.55
CA HIS A 140 7.57 7.52 -5.88
C HIS A 140 8.07 8.91 -6.28
N ALA A 141 8.47 9.76 -5.30
CA ALA A 141 8.89 11.14 -5.48
C ALA A 141 9.93 11.32 -6.60
N VAL A 142 10.89 10.40 -6.71
CA VAL A 142 11.94 10.38 -7.76
C VAL A 142 11.37 10.43 -9.17
N GLN A 143 10.20 9.86 -9.42
CA GLN A 143 9.59 9.83 -10.76
C GLN A 143 9.06 11.21 -11.18
N PHE A 144 8.78 12.08 -10.21
CA PHE A 144 8.21 13.42 -10.41
C PHE A 144 9.24 14.55 -10.37
N GLU A 145 10.48 14.29 -9.94
CA GLU A 145 11.54 15.32 -9.87
C GLU A 145 11.74 16.06 -11.20
N LYS A 146 11.69 15.33 -12.33
CA LYS A 146 11.81 15.92 -13.67
C LYS A 146 10.68 16.87 -14.04
N GLU A 147 9.47 16.68 -13.56
CA GLU A 147 8.34 17.57 -13.82
C GLU A 147 8.54 18.91 -13.06
N VAL A 148 9.20 18.86 -11.90
CA VAL A 148 9.62 20.05 -11.12
C VAL A 148 10.81 20.75 -11.78
N GLU A 149 11.86 20.00 -12.16
CA GLU A 149 13.04 20.53 -12.85
C GLU A 149 12.68 21.27 -14.16
N ASN A 150 11.64 20.78 -14.86
CA ASN A 150 11.11 21.41 -16.07
C ASN A 150 10.21 22.65 -15.79
N GLY A 151 10.06 23.06 -14.53
CA GLY A 151 9.25 24.22 -14.13
C GLY A 151 7.74 24.04 -14.22
N LYS A 152 7.25 22.80 -14.40
CA LYS A 152 5.82 22.51 -14.53
C LYS A 152 5.08 22.58 -13.18
N PHE A 153 5.77 22.23 -12.09
CA PHE A 153 5.26 22.29 -10.72
C PHE A 153 6.31 22.94 -9.80
N LYS A 154 5.86 23.60 -8.73
CA LYS A 154 6.75 24.24 -7.74
C LYS A 154 7.53 23.21 -6.92
N ASN A 155 6.93 22.06 -6.66
CA ASN A 155 7.52 20.98 -5.89
C ASN A 155 6.93 19.62 -6.27
N VAL A 156 7.59 18.55 -5.85
CA VAL A 156 7.20 17.15 -6.13
C VAL A 156 5.81 16.82 -5.59
N LYS A 157 5.41 17.40 -4.45
CA LYS A 157 4.11 17.15 -3.86
C LYS A 157 2.97 17.67 -4.72
N GLU A 158 3.11 18.89 -5.28
CA GLU A 158 2.14 19.42 -6.24
C GLU A 158 2.01 18.55 -7.49
N ALA A 159 3.13 18.03 -8.00
CA ALA A 159 3.13 17.14 -9.15
C ALA A 159 2.38 15.83 -8.85
N ILE A 160 2.57 15.25 -7.67
CA ILE A 160 1.85 14.04 -7.22
C ILE A 160 0.36 14.33 -7.02
N VAL A 161 -0.01 15.47 -6.40
CA VAL A 161 -1.42 15.87 -6.24
C VAL A 161 -2.09 15.99 -7.61
N ALA A 162 -1.47 16.68 -8.56
CA ALA A 162 -2.00 16.84 -9.90
C ALA A 162 -2.18 15.48 -10.63
N GLU A 163 -1.26 14.54 -10.43
CA GLU A 163 -1.38 13.20 -11.01
C GLU A 163 -2.62 12.47 -10.48
N PHE A 164 -2.79 12.42 -9.16
CA PHE A 164 -3.95 11.75 -8.55
C PHE A 164 -5.28 12.45 -8.84
N THR A 165 -5.29 13.78 -9.05
CA THR A 165 -6.50 14.58 -9.34
C THR A 165 -7.17 14.14 -10.65
N ASN A 166 -6.46 13.51 -11.57
CA ASN A 166 -7.05 13.02 -12.83
C ASN A 166 -8.19 12.02 -12.59
N LEU A 167 -8.17 11.21 -11.52
CA LEU A 167 -9.26 10.29 -11.21
C LEU A 167 -10.53 11.02 -10.74
N PRO A 168 -10.50 11.86 -9.70
CA PRO A 168 -11.65 12.68 -9.28
C PRO A 168 -12.27 13.46 -10.44
N VAL A 169 -11.46 14.10 -11.28
CA VAL A 169 -11.94 14.90 -12.42
C VAL A 169 -12.70 14.06 -13.44
N ASN A 170 -12.31 12.81 -13.64
CA ASN A 170 -12.96 11.88 -14.57
C ASN A 170 -14.05 11.00 -13.92
N THR A 171 -14.40 11.26 -12.66
CA THR A 171 -15.43 10.52 -11.93
C THR A 171 -16.82 11.08 -12.20
N SER A 172 -17.79 10.20 -12.42
CA SER A 172 -19.14 10.59 -12.84
C SER A 172 -20.16 10.79 -11.70
N LYS A 173 -19.98 10.13 -10.53
CA LYS A 173 -20.96 10.16 -9.44
C LYS A 173 -20.39 10.62 -8.10
N ARG A 174 -19.46 9.87 -7.48
CA ARG A 174 -18.96 10.12 -6.12
C ARG A 174 -17.45 10.06 -6.01
N VAL A 175 -16.90 10.98 -5.22
CA VAL A 175 -15.49 11.00 -4.84
C VAL A 175 -15.36 11.05 -3.33
N TYR A 176 -14.81 10.02 -2.73
CA TYR A 176 -14.48 9.98 -1.31
C TYR A 176 -13.07 10.52 -1.08
N ILE A 177 -12.94 11.47 -0.16
CA ILE A 177 -11.66 12.11 0.20
C ILE A 177 -11.50 12.21 1.72
N ASP A 178 -10.26 12.32 2.19
CA ASP A 178 -9.96 12.64 3.58
C ASP A 178 -10.23 14.13 3.86
N ALA A 179 -11.18 14.40 4.74
CA ALA A 179 -11.57 15.77 5.13
C ALA A 179 -10.44 16.56 5.80
N ASP A 180 -9.43 15.87 6.38
CA ASP A 180 -8.28 16.49 7.01
C ASP A 180 -7.18 16.86 5.98
N SER A 181 -7.33 16.44 4.73
CA SER A 181 -6.37 16.71 3.66
C SER A 181 -6.69 17.97 2.87
N LYS A 182 -6.04 19.09 3.21
CA LYS A 182 -6.15 20.33 2.45
C LYS A 182 -5.94 20.15 0.95
N TYR A 183 -4.98 19.32 0.55
CA TYR A 183 -4.67 19.06 -0.87
C TYR A 183 -5.82 18.36 -1.59
N MET A 184 -6.49 17.39 -0.94
CA MET A 184 -7.63 16.70 -1.56
C MET A 184 -8.83 17.62 -1.68
N ILE A 185 -9.11 18.43 -0.65
CA ILE A 185 -10.18 19.43 -0.65
C ILE A 185 -9.99 20.42 -1.79
N GLU A 186 -8.78 21.01 -1.89
CA GLU A 186 -8.46 21.97 -2.95
C GLU A 186 -8.56 21.34 -4.34
N ALA A 187 -8.01 20.12 -4.51
CA ALA A 187 -7.99 19.43 -5.79
C ALA A 187 -9.38 18.99 -6.27
N THR A 188 -10.36 18.85 -5.37
CA THR A 188 -11.71 18.42 -5.70
C THR A 188 -12.77 19.53 -5.65
N ALA A 189 -12.35 20.77 -5.38
CA ALA A 189 -13.28 21.91 -5.18
C ALA A 189 -14.17 22.20 -6.40
N ASN A 190 -13.71 21.92 -7.62
CA ASN A 190 -14.37 22.28 -8.88
C ASN A 190 -14.70 21.05 -9.77
N ILE A 191 -14.83 19.85 -9.21
CA ILE A 191 -15.24 18.66 -9.97
C ILE A 191 -16.77 18.55 -10.04
N THR A 192 -17.27 17.81 -11.04
CA THR A 192 -18.71 17.62 -11.24
C THR A 192 -19.34 16.54 -10.38
N ALA A 193 -18.54 15.55 -9.97
CA ALA A 193 -19.00 14.48 -9.10
C ALA A 193 -19.28 14.99 -7.67
N GLU A 194 -20.18 14.31 -6.95
CA GLU A 194 -20.44 14.57 -5.53
C GLU A 194 -19.19 14.24 -4.70
N VAL A 195 -18.62 15.22 -3.99
CA VAL A 195 -17.49 15.02 -3.10
C VAL A 195 -17.97 14.68 -1.71
N ILE A 196 -17.52 13.55 -1.17
CA ILE A 196 -17.84 13.07 0.19
C ILE A 196 -16.57 13.17 1.05
N PRO A 197 -16.40 14.26 1.81
CA PRO A 197 -15.28 14.40 2.73
C PRO A 197 -15.53 13.56 3.99
N ILE A 198 -14.65 12.61 4.25
CA ILE A 198 -14.74 11.72 5.41
C ILE A 198 -13.95 12.32 6.57
N LYS A 199 -14.65 12.57 7.69
CA LYS A 199 -14.08 13.06 8.94
C LYS A 199 -13.72 11.88 9.84
N LYS A 200 -12.45 11.83 10.30
CA LYS A 200 -11.95 10.78 11.20
C LYS A 200 -12.20 11.07 12.69
N ASP A 201 -12.60 12.28 13.04
CA ASP A 201 -12.92 12.71 14.41
C ASP A 201 -14.19 12.04 14.98
N GLU A 202 -15.05 11.51 14.12
CA GLU A 202 -16.23 10.74 14.53
C GLU A 202 -15.90 9.38 15.16
N LEU A 203 -14.63 8.95 15.13
CA LEU A 203 -14.15 7.73 15.79
C LEU A 203 -14.14 7.92 17.31
N LYS A 204 -15.08 7.29 18.02
CA LYS A 204 -15.24 7.38 19.47
C LYS A 204 -14.15 6.63 20.23
N LYS A 205 -13.77 5.43 19.75
CA LYS A 205 -12.81 4.57 20.44
C LYS A 205 -11.95 3.81 19.42
N TYR A 206 -10.67 3.70 19.73
CA TYR A 206 -9.70 2.85 19.00
C TYR A 206 -8.86 2.09 20.00
N VAL A 207 -8.92 0.77 19.97
CA VAL A 207 -8.16 -0.12 20.85
C VAL A 207 -7.42 -1.13 19.99
N VAL A 208 -6.12 -1.25 20.17
CA VAL A 208 -5.28 -2.17 19.40
C VAL A 208 -4.42 -3.04 20.31
N TYR A 209 -4.48 -4.33 20.08
CA TYR A 209 -3.63 -5.37 20.65
C TYR A 209 -2.70 -5.95 19.57
N PRO A 210 -1.71 -6.78 19.91
CA PRO A 210 -0.86 -7.41 18.90
C PRO A 210 -1.64 -8.27 17.89
N ASP A 211 -2.76 -8.85 18.30
CA ASP A 211 -3.57 -9.82 17.54
C ASP A 211 -4.99 -9.36 17.21
N SER A 212 -5.38 -8.15 17.60
CA SER A 212 -6.73 -7.65 17.32
C SER A 212 -6.82 -6.13 17.35
N THR A 213 -7.89 -5.60 16.77
CA THR A 213 -8.21 -4.18 16.81
C THR A 213 -9.71 -3.96 16.82
N ASP A 214 -10.16 -3.03 17.66
CA ASP A 214 -11.53 -2.54 17.71
C ASP A 214 -11.60 -1.05 17.37
N PHE A 215 -12.51 -0.69 16.47
CA PHE A 215 -12.88 0.69 16.17
C PHE A 215 -14.35 0.89 16.54
N THR A 216 -14.66 1.88 17.38
CA THR A 216 -16.05 2.20 17.72
C THR A 216 -16.46 3.54 17.12
N TYR A 217 -17.50 3.51 16.30
CA TYR A 217 -18.12 4.65 15.65
C TYR A 217 -19.65 4.65 15.96
N GLY A 218 -20.15 5.71 16.57
CA GLY A 218 -21.52 5.68 17.07
C GLY A 218 -21.72 4.51 18.04
N ASP A 219 -22.67 3.64 17.73
CA ASP A 219 -22.99 2.42 18.48
C ASP A 219 -22.48 1.16 17.79
N THR A 220 -21.70 1.30 16.71
CA THR A 220 -21.13 0.19 15.96
C THR A 220 -19.67 0.00 16.29
N THR A 221 -19.29 -1.24 16.63
CA THR A 221 -17.88 -1.63 16.78
C THR A 221 -17.47 -2.52 15.61
N PHE A 222 -16.38 -2.13 14.96
CA PHE A 222 -15.73 -2.90 13.90
C PHE A 222 -14.60 -3.68 14.52
N HIS A 223 -14.57 -4.99 14.30
CA HIS A 223 -13.59 -5.89 14.88
C HIS A 223 -12.68 -6.51 13.83
N PHE A 224 -11.38 -6.59 14.13
CA PHE A 224 -10.35 -7.26 13.33
C PHE A 224 -9.55 -8.24 14.19
N ASN A 225 -9.26 -9.44 13.68
CA ASN A 225 -8.39 -10.43 14.30
C ASN A 225 -6.89 -10.19 13.98
N HIS A 226 -6.50 -8.93 13.84
CA HIS A 226 -5.12 -8.49 13.61
C HIS A 226 -4.97 -7.01 13.96
N PRO A 227 -3.74 -6.51 14.19
CA PRO A 227 -3.55 -5.11 14.50
C PRO A 227 -3.73 -4.26 13.24
N GLU A 228 -4.58 -3.24 13.31
CA GLU A 228 -4.79 -2.27 12.25
C GLU A 228 -4.47 -0.85 12.72
N PRO A 229 -3.79 -0.03 11.90
CA PRO A 229 -3.53 1.38 12.23
C PRO A 229 -4.83 2.20 12.34
N LYS A 230 -4.78 3.26 13.17
CA LYS A 230 -5.93 4.14 13.37
C LYS A 230 -6.46 4.76 12.07
N ASP A 231 -5.60 4.98 11.08
CA ASP A 231 -5.95 5.58 9.79
C ASP A 231 -6.94 4.73 8.97
N ILE A 232 -7.09 3.43 9.29
CA ILE A 232 -8.10 2.55 8.71
C ILE A 232 -9.53 3.04 8.99
N ALA A 233 -9.74 3.89 10.00
CA ALA A 233 -11.03 4.52 10.25
C ALA A 233 -11.59 5.23 9.01
N PHE A 234 -10.73 5.88 8.21
CA PHE A 234 -11.14 6.45 6.92
C PHE A 234 -11.77 5.37 6.02
N ASN A 235 -11.09 4.23 5.87
CA ASN A 235 -11.57 3.15 5.02
C ASN A 235 -12.91 2.58 5.51
N LEU A 236 -13.05 2.38 6.83
CA LEU A 236 -14.29 1.88 7.45
C LEU A 236 -15.49 2.79 7.16
N PHE A 237 -15.29 4.11 7.28
CA PHE A 237 -16.34 5.08 7.05
C PHE A 237 -16.71 5.17 5.57
N VAL A 238 -15.71 5.13 4.66
CA VAL A 238 -15.95 5.04 3.21
C VAL A 238 -16.75 3.79 2.88
N VAL A 239 -16.30 2.62 3.33
CA VAL A 239 -16.95 1.34 2.98
C VAL A 239 -18.37 1.31 3.50
N ARG A 240 -18.62 1.76 4.74
CA ARG A 240 -19.98 1.84 5.31
C ARG A 240 -20.89 2.75 4.47
N ASP A 241 -20.45 3.97 4.13
CA ASP A 241 -21.25 4.90 3.32
C ASP A 241 -21.46 4.36 1.90
N LEU A 242 -20.41 3.77 1.31
CA LEU A 242 -20.48 3.17 -0.02
C LEU A 242 -21.48 2.01 -0.07
N MET A 243 -21.49 1.09 0.93
CA MET A 243 -22.46 0.00 0.98
C MET A 243 -23.88 0.53 1.06
N LYS A 244 -24.12 1.58 1.85
CA LYS A 244 -25.41 2.29 1.91
C LYS A 244 -25.77 2.88 0.54
N TYR A 245 -24.85 3.57 -0.13
CA TYR A 245 -25.08 4.17 -1.45
C TYR A 245 -25.39 3.11 -2.51
N LEU A 246 -24.67 1.99 -2.50
CA LEU A 246 -24.89 0.88 -3.42
C LEU A 246 -26.11 0.01 -3.06
N LYS A 247 -26.78 0.29 -1.93
CA LYS A 247 -27.88 -0.52 -1.38
C LYS A 247 -27.47 -1.96 -1.13
N LEU A 248 -26.22 -2.18 -0.69
CA LEU A 248 -25.68 -3.47 -0.27
C LEU A 248 -25.73 -3.60 1.26
N LYS A 249 -25.79 -4.85 1.74
CA LYS A 249 -25.68 -5.14 3.17
C LYS A 249 -24.24 -4.81 3.63
N PHE A 250 -24.13 -4.14 4.76
CA PHE A 250 -22.85 -3.88 5.41
C PHE A 250 -22.65 -4.81 6.60
N ASN A 251 -21.46 -5.40 6.72
CA ASN A 251 -21.05 -6.22 7.85
C ASN A 251 -19.92 -5.53 8.64
N PRO A 252 -20.12 -5.14 9.92
CA PRO A 252 -19.07 -4.50 10.70
C PRO A 252 -18.01 -5.46 11.25
N ASP A 253 -18.18 -6.78 11.10
CA ASP A 253 -17.24 -7.79 11.54
C ASP A 253 -16.26 -8.13 10.42
N PHE A 254 -15.00 -7.70 10.59
CA PHE A 254 -13.87 -7.93 9.69
C PHE A 254 -12.93 -9.03 10.21
N SER A 255 -13.37 -9.86 11.16
CA SER A 255 -12.52 -10.88 11.79
C SER A 255 -12.01 -11.94 10.82
N ASP A 256 -12.74 -12.23 9.75
CA ASP A 256 -12.39 -13.17 8.69
C ASP A 256 -11.77 -12.52 7.44
N MET A 257 -11.56 -11.19 7.48
CA MET A 257 -10.95 -10.46 6.38
C MET A 257 -9.52 -10.95 6.11
N LYS A 258 -9.24 -11.33 4.87
CA LYS A 258 -7.90 -11.76 4.46
C LYS A 258 -6.99 -10.55 4.32
N ILE A 259 -5.86 -10.57 5.04
CA ILE A 259 -4.87 -9.50 4.95
C ILE A 259 -3.83 -9.85 3.89
N ALA A 260 -3.44 -8.85 3.09
CA ALA A 260 -2.30 -9.01 2.22
C ALA A 260 -1.00 -9.18 3.04
N PRO A 261 -0.10 -10.09 2.66
CA PRO A 261 1.12 -10.36 3.40
C PRO A 261 1.97 -9.11 3.67
N GLY A 262 2.48 -8.99 4.89
CA GLY A 262 3.33 -7.86 5.30
C GLY A 262 2.57 -6.54 5.51
N ARG A 263 1.25 -6.60 5.79
CA ARG A 263 0.40 -5.44 6.10
C ARG A 263 -0.27 -5.61 7.45
N SER A 264 0.52 -5.44 8.51
CA SER A 264 0.14 -5.66 9.91
C SER A 264 -0.30 -7.10 10.23
N SER A 265 0.22 -8.08 9.48
CA SER A 265 -0.05 -9.49 9.74
C SER A 265 0.48 -9.92 11.10
N TYR A 266 -0.33 -10.66 11.86
CA TYR A 266 0.05 -11.17 13.17
C TYR A 266 0.53 -12.62 13.10
N PHE A 267 1.60 -12.91 13.84
CA PHE A 267 2.14 -14.28 14.00
C PHE A 267 2.59 -14.52 15.44
N LYS A 268 2.46 -15.75 15.90
CA LYS A 268 3.20 -16.23 17.07
C LYS A 268 4.65 -16.51 16.70
N GLY A 269 5.57 -16.03 17.51
CA GLY A 269 7.00 -16.30 17.35
C GLY A 269 7.55 -17.28 18.37
N LYS A 270 8.81 -17.71 18.15
CA LYS A 270 9.57 -18.54 19.08
C LYS A 270 9.53 -17.98 20.49
N LYS A 271 9.64 -18.82 21.51
CA LYS A 271 9.59 -18.45 22.93
C LYS A 271 8.29 -17.72 23.33
N GLY A 272 7.24 -17.72 22.53
CA GLY A 272 5.96 -17.08 22.83
C GLY A 272 5.90 -15.58 22.54
N ILE A 273 6.87 -14.99 21.81
CA ILE A 273 6.79 -13.59 21.37
C ILE A 273 5.63 -13.37 20.40
N ASN A 274 5.15 -12.14 20.33
CA ASN A 274 4.22 -11.69 19.30
C ASN A 274 5.00 -11.00 18.16
N ILE A 275 4.61 -11.26 16.93
CA ILE A 275 5.19 -10.66 15.73
C ILE A 275 4.10 -9.93 14.96
N VAL A 276 4.31 -8.63 14.72
CA VAL A 276 3.48 -7.80 13.85
C VAL A 276 4.28 -7.47 12.60
N ASP A 277 3.89 -8.06 11.48
CA ASP A 277 4.58 -7.89 10.18
C ASP A 277 3.93 -6.79 9.34
N SER A 278 4.59 -5.64 9.23
CA SER A 278 4.26 -4.55 8.31
C SER A 278 5.40 -4.29 7.32
N SER A 279 6.15 -5.33 6.92
CA SER A 279 7.41 -5.22 6.18
C SER A 279 7.25 -5.13 4.66
N TYR A 280 6.02 -5.13 4.10
CA TYR A 280 5.83 -5.11 2.64
C TYR A 280 6.37 -3.85 1.98
N ASN A 281 6.02 -2.66 2.50
CA ASN A 281 6.42 -1.36 1.97
C ASN A 281 6.95 -0.43 3.07
N ALA A 282 7.75 0.55 2.63
CA ALA A 282 8.30 1.59 3.49
C ALA A 282 8.19 2.97 2.81
N HIS A 283 7.09 3.66 3.06
CA HIS A 283 6.91 5.08 2.76
C HIS A 283 6.61 5.82 4.05
N MET A 284 6.95 7.11 4.16
CA MET A 284 6.81 7.86 5.40
C MET A 284 5.38 7.81 5.97
N ILE A 285 4.34 7.91 5.11
CA ILE A 285 2.95 7.79 5.55
C ILE A 285 2.72 6.45 6.26
N SER A 286 3.12 5.33 5.65
CA SER A 286 2.94 4.01 6.24
C SER A 286 3.83 3.77 7.46
N MET A 287 5.00 4.42 7.54
CA MET A 287 5.84 4.43 8.74
C MET A 287 5.12 5.15 9.88
N THR A 288 4.60 6.36 9.63
CA THR A 288 3.85 7.15 10.63
C THR A 288 2.65 6.38 11.15
N SER A 289 1.88 5.78 10.25
CA SER A 289 0.68 5.00 10.56
C SER A 289 0.99 3.80 11.49
N VAL A 290 1.99 2.99 11.12
CA VAL A 290 2.39 1.81 11.91
C VAL A 290 3.04 2.20 13.24
N LEU A 291 3.82 3.28 13.29
CA LEU A 291 4.44 3.75 14.53
C LEU A 291 3.41 4.39 15.48
N ASP A 292 2.37 5.08 14.98
CA ASP A 292 1.25 5.53 15.80
C ASP A 292 0.46 4.33 16.37
N MET A 293 0.21 3.32 15.56
CA MET A 293 -0.37 2.05 16.02
C MET A 293 0.49 1.42 17.12
N ALA A 294 1.79 1.29 16.90
CA ALA A 294 2.74 0.74 17.89
C ALA A 294 2.75 1.53 19.20
N LYS A 295 2.67 2.87 19.11
CA LYS A 295 2.57 3.74 20.31
C LYS A 295 1.31 3.43 21.12
N ARG A 296 0.17 3.23 20.48
CA ARG A 296 -1.14 2.99 21.11
C ARG A 296 -1.39 1.54 21.48
N MET A 297 -0.63 0.60 20.92
CA MET A 297 -0.80 -0.84 21.12
C MET A 297 -0.68 -1.24 22.58
N HIS A 298 -1.66 -1.98 23.07
CA HIS A 298 -1.64 -2.63 24.37
C HIS A 298 -0.74 -3.85 24.31
N ALA A 299 0.54 -3.67 24.60
CA ALA A 299 1.57 -4.72 24.65
C ALA A 299 2.53 -4.48 25.79
N GLU A 300 2.95 -5.55 26.49
CA GLU A 300 3.80 -5.47 27.68
C GLU A 300 5.18 -4.89 27.35
N ARG A 301 5.82 -5.42 26.32
CA ARG A 301 7.17 -5.03 25.88
C ARG A 301 7.18 -4.84 24.36
N LYS A 302 7.39 -3.60 23.93
CA LYS A 302 7.39 -3.23 22.50
C LYS A 302 8.80 -3.10 21.97
N TRP A 303 9.13 -3.88 20.95
CA TRP A 303 10.39 -3.78 20.20
C TRP A 303 10.10 -3.35 18.76
N LEU A 304 10.90 -2.44 18.24
CA LEU A 304 10.77 -1.99 16.85
C LEU A 304 11.92 -2.54 16.02
N VAL A 305 11.60 -3.22 14.94
CA VAL A 305 12.57 -3.70 13.92
C VAL A 305 12.30 -2.94 12.63
N ILE A 306 13.13 -1.93 12.35
CA ILE A 306 12.86 -0.93 11.33
C ILE A 306 13.90 -1.03 10.20
N GLY A 307 13.41 -1.22 8.97
CA GLY A 307 14.20 -1.16 7.75
C GLY A 307 14.19 0.22 7.09
N ASP A 308 14.94 0.34 5.99
CA ASP A 308 15.03 1.59 5.23
C ASP A 308 13.70 2.00 4.59
N ILE A 309 13.46 3.31 4.51
CA ILE A 309 12.52 3.91 3.56
C ILE A 309 13.26 4.05 2.23
N VAL A 310 12.65 3.66 1.12
CA VAL A 310 13.24 3.67 -0.22
C VAL A 310 12.53 4.66 -1.13
N ASP A 311 13.16 5.01 -2.26
CA ASP A 311 12.60 5.85 -3.34
C ASP A 311 12.20 7.28 -2.90
N GLN A 312 12.97 7.87 -1.95
CA GLN A 312 12.73 9.22 -1.43
C GLN A 312 13.53 10.33 -2.18
N GLY A 313 14.43 9.96 -3.10
CA GLY A 313 15.25 10.93 -3.84
C GLY A 313 16.02 11.88 -2.92
N SER A 314 15.95 13.16 -3.21
CA SER A 314 16.62 14.22 -2.43
C SER A 314 16.13 14.36 -0.99
N LEU A 315 14.97 13.82 -0.65
CA LEU A 315 14.37 13.88 0.69
C LEU A 315 14.81 12.74 1.62
N GLU A 316 15.68 11.83 1.15
CA GLU A 316 16.07 10.60 1.87
C GLU A 316 16.57 10.89 3.29
N GLU A 317 17.48 11.85 3.47
CA GLU A 317 18.02 12.19 4.79
C GLU A 317 16.96 12.80 5.71
N GLU A 318 16.20 13.77 5.20
CA GLU A 318 15.16 14.45 5.98
C GLU A 318 14.11 13.47 6.49
N GLU A 319 13.64 12.57 5.63
CA GLU A 319 12.63 11.57 5.98
C GLU A 319 13.15 10.56 7.02
N HIS A 320 14.43 10.15 6.92
CA HIS A 320 15.02 9.26 7.95
C HIS A 320 15.30 9.97 9.28
N ARG A 321 15.54 11.27 9.30
CA ARG A 321 15.60 12.06 10.55
C ARG A 321 14.21 12.21 11.17
N LYS A 322 13.16 12.42 10.39
CA LYS A 322 11.77 12.42 10.87
C LYS A 322 11.38 11.06 11.45
N LEU A 323 11.78 9.97 10.79
CA LEU A 323 11.55 8.60 11.26
C LEU A 323 12.09 8.39 12.68
N ALA A 324 13.28 8.92 13.01
CA ALA A 324 13.84 8.80 14.36
C ALA A 324 12.92 9.44 15.43
N LYS A 325 12.33 10.59 15.16
CA LYS A 325 11.38 11.25 16.07
C LYS A 325 10.12 10.40 16.29
N LEU A 326 9.60 9.79 15.22
CA LEU A 326 8.43 8.89 15.31
C LEU A 326 8.76 7.64 16.13
N ILE A 327 9.92 7.03 15.92
CA ILE A 327 10.40 5.88 16.72
C ILE A 327 10.51 6.25 18.21
N ALA A 328 11.14 7.38 18.53
CA ALA A 328 11.29 7.85 19.90
C ALA A 328 9.94 8.08 20.60
N ALA A 329 8.93 8.58 19.85
CA ALA A 329 7.58 8.82 20.38
C ALA A 329 6.82 7.53 20.78
N VAL A 330 7.20 6.36 20.23
CA VAL A 330 6.65 5.05 20.63
C VAL A 330 7.11 4.64 22.01
N LYS A 331 8.28 5.13 22.46
CA LYS A 331 8.97 4.71 23.71
C LYS A 331 9.18 3.19 23.74
N PRO A 332 9.80 2.61 22.70
CA PRO A 332 10.03 1.17 22.64
C PRO A 332 11.09 0.76 23.65
N GLU A 333 11.02 -0.48 24.14
CA GLU A 333 12.07 -1.05 24.99
C GLU A 333 13.37 -1.27 24.21
N LYS A 334 13.27 -1.75 22.96
CA LYS A 334 14.42 -1.92 22.05
C LYS A 334 14.10 -1.45 20.64
N VAL A 335 15.12 -0.93 19.97
CA VAL A 335 15.09 -0.54 18.57
C VAL A 335 16.19 -1.26 17.82
N ILE A 336 15.83 -1.98 16.76
CA ILE A 336 16.74 -2.64 15.84
C ILE A 336 16.56 -2.00 14.46
N LEU A 337 17.64 -1.44 13.93
CA LEU A 337 17.66 -0.78 12.63
C LEU A 337 18.41 -1.66 11.64
N VAL A 338 17.77 -1.97 10.50
CA VAL A 338 18.34 -2.83 9.46
C VAL A 338 18.37 -2.08 8.14
N GLY A 339 19.54 -1.61 7.72
CA GLY A 339 19.70 -0.93 6.45
C GLY A 339 20.73 0.19 6.46
N LYS A 340 21.12 0.62 5.25
CA LYS A 340 22.16 1.64 5.07
C LYS A 340 21.68 3.02 5.52
N ARG A 341 20.43 3.36 5.21
CA ARG A 341 19.85 4.68 5.46
C ARG A 341 19.47 4.84 6.92
N THR A 342 18.81 3.84 7.49
CA THR A 342 18.48 3.82 8.92
C THR A 342 19.74 3.88 9.77
N LYS A 343 20.81 3.16 9.40
CA LYS A 343 22.12 3.24 10.08
C LYS A 343 22.78 4.61 9.93
N LYS A 344 22.72 5.20 8.72
CA LYS A 344 23.41 6.47 8.43
C LYS A 344 22.70 7.68 9.03
N TYR A 345 21.36 7.74 8.96
CA TYR A 345 20.59 8.94 9.28
C TYR A 345 19.72 8.76 10.54
N THR A 346 19.02 7.61 10.68
CA THR A 346 18.08 7.40 11.78
C THR A 346 18.80 7.10 13.11
N ALA A 347 19.83 6.25 13.12
CA ALA A 347 20.53 5.86 14.34
C ALA A 347 21.22 7.04 15.05
N PRO A 348 21.95 7.95 14.36
CA PRO A 348 22.54 9.12 15.01
C PRO A 348 21.48 10.07 15.59
N GLU A 349 20.34 10.19 14.93
CA GLU A 349 19.26 11.06 15.40
C GLU A 349 18.55 10.47 16.63
N LEU A 350 18.34 9.15 16.68
CA LEU A 350 17.85 8.44 17.88
C LEU A 350 18.77 8.64 19.07
N LYS A 351 20.10 8.55 18.85
CA LYS A 351 21.08 8.81 19.90
C LYS A 351 20.95 10.21 20.50
N LYS A 352 20.72 11.25 19.67
CA LYS A 352 20.46 12.63 20.14
C LYS A 352 19.17 12.72 20.95
N LEU A 353 18.18 11.89 20.64
CA LEU A 353 16.89 11.81 21.35
C LEU A 353 16.96 10.91 22.59
N GLY A 354 18.13 10.41 22.97
CA GLY A 354 18.31 9.54 24.13
C GLY A 354 17.80 8.10 23.93
N VAL A 355 17.54 7.69 22.70
CA VAL A 355 17.05 6.33 22.39
C VAL A 355 18.22 5.46 21.90
N SER A 356 18.50 4.38 22.62
CA SER A 356 19.48 3.38 22.18
C SER A 356 18.92 2.50 21.08
N ALA A 357 19.71 2.28 20.03
CA ALA A 357 19.34 1.42 18.91
C ALA A 357 20.53 0.56 18.46
N VAL A 358 20.27 -0.70 18.15
CA VAL A 358 21.20 -1.57 17.45
C VAL A 358 21.02 -1.36 15.93
N ALA A 359 22.08 -0.91 15.24
CA ALA A 359 22.00 -0.59 13.82
C ALA A 359 22.97 -1.47 13.01
N THR A 360 22.44 -2.25 12.05
CA THR A 360 23.23 -3.16 11.22
C THR A 360 22.84 -3.05 9.74
N LEU A 361 23.77 -3.46 8.87
CA LEU A 361 23.50 -3.66 7.44
C LEU A 361 23.10 -5.11 7.14
N ASP A 362 23.41 -6.03 8.05
CA ASP A 362 23.24 -7.47 7.87
C ASP A 362 22.02 -7.98 8.66
N PRO A 363 20.97 -8.47 7.99
CA PRO A 363 19.80 -9.05 8.64
C PRO A 363 20.13 -10.20 9.60
N ARG A 364 21.22 -10.95 9.35
CA ARG A 364 21.67 -12.07 10.21
C ARG A 364 22.11 -11.57 11.59
N LYS A 365 22.82 -10.44 11.64
CA LYS A 365 23.22 -9.81 12.93
C LYS A 365 22.01 -9.27 13.70
N ALA A 366 21.00 -8.77 12.98
CA ALA A 366 19.76 -8.36 13.62
C ALA A 366 19.02 -9.56 14.22
N LEU A 367 18.91 -10.65 13.49
CA LEU A 367 18.32 -11.92 13.95
C LEU A 367 19.06 -12.46 15.18
N GLU A 368 20.36 -12.57 15.11
CA GLU A 368 21.19 -13.05 16.24
C GLU A 368 20.99 -12.22 17.51
N TYR A 369 20.94 -10.88 17.36
CA TYR A 369 20.67 -10.00 18.48
C TYR A 369 19.28 -10.24 19.08
N ILE A 370 18.25 -10.39 18.21
CA ILE A 370 16.88 -10.67 18.65
C ILE A 370 16.82 -12.00 19.40
N GLU A 371 17.33 -13.10 18.81
CA GLU A 371 17.28 -14.46 19.40
C GLU A 371 17.96 -14.56 20.75
N LYS A 372 19.10 -13.84 20.94
CA LYS A 372 19.81 -13.76 22.21
C LYS A 372 19.06 -12.94 23.26
N SER A 373 18.21 -12.02 22.86
CA SER A 373 17.60 -11.03 23.74
C SER A 373 16.13 -11.29 24.10
N ILE A 374 15.40 -12.08 23.28
CA ILE A 374 13.97 -12.38 23.54
C ILE A 374 13.79 -13.33 24.71
N THR A 375 12.79 -13.04 25.55
CA THR A 375 12.46 -13.80 26.76
C THR A 375 11.03 -14.38 26.75
N GLY A 376 10.16 -13.94 25.77
CA GLY A 376 8.84 -14.54 25.55
C GLY A 376 7.62 -13.61 25.71
N LYS A 377 7.82 -12.37 26.16
CA LYS A 377 6.72 -11.41 26.37
C LYS A 377 6.76 -10.22 25.41
N GLU A 378 7.72 -10.21 24.53
CA GLU A 378 7.95 -9.13 23.58
C GLU A 378 6.93 -9.16 22.43
N THR A 379 6.53 -7.96 22.01
CA THR A 379 5.86 -7.73 20.73
C THR A 379 6.83 -7.04 19.78
N LEU A 380 7.29 -7.77 18.77
CA LEU A 380 8.19 -7.28 17.73
C LEU A 380 7.37 -6.71 16.59
N ILE A 381 7.52 -5.42 16.32
CA ILE A 381 6.81 -4.72 15.24
C ILE A 381 7.82 -4.45 14.12
N PHE A 382 7.62 -5.11 12.98
CA PHE A 382 8.48 -5.02 11.80
C PHE A 382 7.92 -4.02 10.81
N LYS A 383 8.72 -3.03 10.38
CA LYS A 383 8.33 -2.08 9.35
C LYS A 383 9.53 -1.61 8.53
N GLY A 384 9.43 -1.69 7.21
CA GLY A 384 10.50 -1.23 6.34
C GLY A 384 10.92 -2.26 5.29
N SER A 385 11.93 -1.93 4.51
CA SER A 385 12.58 -2.81 3.56
C SER A 385 13.82 -3.50 4.17
N GLN A 386 14.67 -4.17 3.37
CA GLN A 386 15.92 -4.83 3.75
C GLN A 386 15.75 -6.23 4.37
N TYR A 387 14.94 -7.06 3.72
CA TYR A 387 14.77 -8.48 4.06
C TYR A 387 14.24 -8.74 5.47
N LEU A 388 13.43 -7.84 6.02
CA LEU A 388 12.80 -8.04 7.32
C LEU A 388 11.93 -9.29 7.35
N GLU A 389 11.28 -9.63 6.23
CA GLU A 389 10.50 -10.86 6.08
C GLU A 389 11.32 -12.14 6.27
N TRP A 390 12.64 -12.10 6.01
CA TRP A 390 13.55 -13.20 6.30
C TRP A 390 13.81 -13.34 7.81
N ILE A 391 13.98 -12.23 8.51
CA ILE A 391 14.12 -12.25 9.98
C ILE A 391 12.85 -12.82 10.61
N ILE A 392 11.68 -12.35 10.16
CA ILE A 392 10.37 -12.83 10.65
C ILE A 392 10.27 -14.34 10.44
N GLU A 393 10.59 -14.84 9.24
CA GLU A 393 10.56 -16.27 8.89
C GLU A 393 11.33 -17.12 9.90
N LYS A 394 12.53 -16.68 10.31
CA LYS A 394 13.37 -17.40 11.28
C LYS A 394 12.85 -17.32 12.72
N LEU A 395 12.00 -16.35 13.04
CA LEU A 395 11.39 -16.16 14.35
C LEU A 395 10.02 -16.80 14.52
N LEU A 396 9.38 -17.31 13.45
CA LEU A 396 8.06 -17.94 13.51
C LEU A 396 8.05 -19.15 14.45
N ALA A 397 6.98 -19.30 15.25
CA ALA A 397 6.75 -20.48 16.06
C ALA A 397 6.35 -21.69 15.18
N ASP A 398 5.49 -21.48 14.18
CA ASP A 398 5.15 -22.48 13.15
C ASP A 398 5.85 -22.11 11.83
N PRO A 399 6.82 -22.91 11.36
CA PRO A 399 7.46 -22.68 10.07
C PRO A 399 6.51 -22.67 8.87
N LYS A 400 5.32 -23.29 8.99
CA LYS A 400 4.31 -23.30 7.93
C LYS A 400 3.74 -21.91 7.65
N ASP A 401 3.82 -21.00 8.60
CA ASP A 401 3.36 -19.62 8.43
C ASP A 401 4.28 -18.81 7.51
N ALA A 402 5.48 -19.29 7.20
CA ALA A 402 6.39 -18.66 6.26
C ALA A 402 5.74 -18.38 4.88
N LYS A 403 4.82 -19.24 4.44
CA LYS A 403 4.07 -19.03 3.19
C LYS A 403 3.12 -17.83 3.21
N LYS A 404 2.76 -17.32 4.39
CA LYS A 404 1.90 -16.15 4.60
C LYS A 404 2.68 -14.83 4.60
N LEU A 405 4.03 -14.88 4.59
CA LEU A 405 4.87 -13.70 4.54
C LEU A 405 4.94 -13.11 3.13
N CYS A 406 5.28 -11.83 3.03
CA CYS A 406 5.49 -11.17 1.74
C CYS A 406 6.75 -11.67 1.01
N ARG A 407 6.90 -11.29 -0.28
CA ARG A 407 8.09 -11.56 -1.12
C ARG A 407 8.45 -13.05 -1.22
N ARG A 408 7.43 -13.90 -1.49
CA ARG A 408 7.58 -15.36 -1.71
C ARG A 408 7.76 -15.72 -3.19
N GLU A 409 7.63 -14.77 -4.11
CA GLU A 409 7.85 -14.99 -5.53
C GLU A 409 9.31 -15.33 -5.83
N LYS A 410 9.53 -16.14 -6.88
CA LYS A 410 10.83 -16.69 -7.27
C LYS A 410 11.95 -15.62 -7.36
N ALA A 411 11.64 -14.44 -7.90
CA ALA A 411 12.59 -13.35 -8.04
C ALA A 411 13.06 -12.78 -6.68
N ALA A 412 12.17 -12.64 -5.71
CA ALA A 412 12.52 -12.19 -4.37
C ALA A 412 13.35 -13.23 -3.61
N VAL A 413 12.98 -14.51 -3.73
CA VAL A 413 13.76 -15.62 -3.15
C VAL A 413 15.17 -15.67 -3.75
N MET A 414 15.33 -15.51 -5.07
CA MET A 414 16.65 -15.47 -5.70
C MET A 414 17.48 -14.28 -5.21
N ARG A 415 16.89 -13.10 -5.04
CA ARG A 415 17.58 -11.93 -4.47
C ARG A 415 18.06 -12.20 -3.04
N ARG A 416 17.23 -12.83 -2.18
CA ARG A 416 17.66 -13.22 -0.83
C ARG A 416 18.85 -14.16 -0.86
N LYS A 417 18.82 -15.19 -1.72
CA LYS A 417 19.93 -16.14 -1.89
C LYS A 417 21.22 -15.45 -2.33
N SER A 418 21.17 -14.47 -3.23
CA SER A 418 22.35 -13.70 -3.64
C SER A 418 22.98 -12.88 -2.50
N TRP A 419 22.24 -12.63 -1.42
CA TRP A 419 22.72 -12.01 -0.18
C TRP A 419 23.18 -13.04 0.87
N GLY A 420 23.20 -14.34 0.53
CA GLY A 420 23.51 -15.41 1.46
C GLY A 420 22.43 -15.60 2.54
N LEU A 421 21.21 -15.18 2.27
CA LEU A 421 20.05 -15.37 3.13
C LEU A 421 19.30 -16.61 2.62
N ASP A 422 19.69 -17.79 3.10
CA ASP A 422 19.03 -19.04 2.76
C ASP A 422 17.65 -19.13 3.43
N SER A 423 16.74 -19.83 2.76
CA SER A 423 15.41 -20.13 3.26
C SER A 423 15.44 -21.16 4.38
#